data_e63c5d21af718fee108970ca9242cbb5
#
_entry.id   e63c5d21af718fee108970ca9242cbb5
#
_cell.length_a   1.000
_cell.length_b   1.000
_cell.length_c   1.000
_cell.angle_alpha   90.00
_cell.angle_beta   90.00
_cell.angle_gamma   90.00
#
_symmetry.space_group_name_H-M   'P 1'
#
loop_
_entity.id
_entity.type
_entity.pdbx_description
1 polymer ?
#
loop_
_entity_poly.entity_id
_entity_poly.type
_entity_poly.pdbx_seq_one_letter_code
_entity_poly.pdbx_strand_id
1 'polypeptide(L)'
;MIQVMVVRDPADKDKALAVRRKVFIEEQEVPEDLELDEWDEDPRTVHIVVIESGSPVGAARMIPYGEKTMKIGRMAVLPGHRRRGLGSRVIGILEEIAEREGQRTIVLDAQVHARGFYERLGYEAEGEEFIDAGIPHIRMRKELRAQR
;
A
#
# COMPACT_ATOMS: atom_id res chain seq x y z
N MET A 1 6.47 8.19 -19.32
CA MET A 1 5.04 8.21 -18.91
C MET A 1 4.81 7.30 -17.73
N ILE A 2 4.03 7.75 -16.76
CA ILE A 2 3.72 6.97 -15.55
C ILE A 2 2.25 6.59 -15.57
N GLN A 3 1.97 5.31 -15.34
CA GLN A 3 0.61 4.80 -15.22
C GLN A 3 0.44 4.15 -13.84
N VAL A 4 -0.60 4.52 -13.13
CA VAL A 4 -0.99 3.87 -11.87
C VAL A 4 -2.22 3.03 -12.19
N MET A 5 -2.10 1.72 -12.06
CA MET A 5 -3.11 0.78 -12.55
C MET A 5 -3.65 -0.10 -11.43
N VAL A 6 -4.97 -0.28 -11.43
CA VAL A 6 -5.58 -1.34 -10.63
C VAL A 6 -5.34 -2.66 -11.34
N VAL A 7 -4.77 -3.62 -10.63
CA VAL A 7 -4.47 -4.94 -11.19
C VAL A 7 -5.78 -5.69 -11.46
N ARG A 8 -5.92 -6.22 -12.67
CA ARG A 8 -7.13 -6.94 -13.09
C ARG A 8 -6.84 -8.34 -13.61
N ASP A 9 -5.58 -8.69 -13.85
CA ASP A 9 -5.21 -10.00 -14.36
C ASP A 9 -3.93 -10.51 -13.71
N PRO A 10 -3.63 -11.82 -13.83
CA PRO A 10 -2.44 -12.39 -13.19
C PRO A 10 -1.12 -11.79 -13.66
N ALA A 11 -1.01 -11.37 -14.91
CA ALA A 11 0.23 -10.80 -15.41
C ALA A 11 0.57 -9.48 -14.74
N ASP A 12 -0.42 -8.61 -14.54
CA ASP A 12 -0.24 -7.35 -13.82
C ASP A 12 0.03 -7.59 -12.34
N LYS A 13 -0.61 -8.60 -11.76
CA LYS A 13 -0.35 -8.98 -10.37
C LYS A 13 1.10 -9.43 -10.20
N ASP A 14 1.63 -10.21 -11.13
CA ASP A 14 3.03 -10.65 -11.09
C ASP A 14 3.98 -9.45 -11.13
N LYS A 15 3.65 -8.40 -11.88
CA LYS A 15 4.45 -7.18 -11.93
C LYS A 15 4.46 -6.48 -10.58
N ALA A 16 3.30 -6.39 -9.92
CA ALA A 16 3.22 -5.79 -8.58
C ALA A 16 4.02 -6.60 -7.57
N LEU A 17 3.90 -7.92 -7.60
CA LEU A 17 4.64 -8.80 -6.70
C LEU A 17 6.16 -8.72 -6.94
N ALA A 18 6.58 -8.52 -8.19
CA ALA A 18 8.00 -8.36 -8.51
C ALA A 18 8.60 -7.10 -7.87
N VAL A 19 7.85 -5.99 -7.87
CA VAL A 19 8.28 -4.76 -7.18
C VAL A 19 8.39 -5.00 -5.68
N ARG A 20 7.39 -5.65 -5.09
CA ARG A 20 7.39 -5.96 -3.66
C ARG A 20 8.57 -6.83 -3.27
N ARG A 21 8.93 -7.81 -4.11
CA ARG A 21 10.10 -8.66 -3.87
C ARG A 21 11.37 -7.83 -3.81
N LYS A 22 11.55 -6.92 -4.75
CA LYS A 22 12.76 -6.08 -4.78
C LYS A 22 12.87 -5.16 -3.58
N VAL A 23 11.77 -4.58 -3.13
CA VAL A 23 11.78 -3.63 -2.02
C VAL A 23 11.78 -4.34 -0.67
N PHE A 24 10.87 -5.27 -0.45
CA PHE A 24 10.70 -5.86 0.87
C PHE A 24 11.65 -7.02 1.12
N ILE A 25 11.82 -7.91 0.15
CA ILE A 25 12.65 -9.10 0.34
C ILE A 25 14.13 -8.80 0.09
N GLU A 26 14.45 -8.19 -1.06
CA GLU A 26 15.85 -7.95 -1.43
C GLU A 26 16.45 -6.74 -0.72
N GLU A 27 15.74 -5.61 -0.68
CA GLU A 27 16.28 -4.39 -0.06
C GLU A 27 16.14 -4.38 1.46
N GLN A 28 14.94 -4.70 1.99
CA GLN A 28 14.67 -4.65 3.43
C GLN A 28 14.87 -5.97 4.15
N GLU A 29 15.21 -7.03 3.42
CA GLU A 29 15.52 -8.34 3.97
C GLU A 29 14.38 -8.98 4.77
N VAL A 30 13.13 -8.71 4.37
CA VAL A 30 11.95 -9.36 4.95
C VAL A 30 11.88 -10.79 4.43
N PRO A 31 11.70 -11.79 5.30
CA PRO A 31 11.53 -13.17 4.83
C PRO A 31 10.35 -13.32 3.88
N GLU A 32 10.52 -14.11 2.83
CA GLU A 32 9.47 -14.30 1.81
C GLU A 32 8.15 -14.77 2.40
N ASP A 33 8.19 -15.67 3.38
CA ASP A 33 7.00 -16.21 4.03
C ASP A 33 6.25 -15.17 4.89
N LEU A 34 6.86 -14.05 5.22
CA LEU A 34 6.21 -12.93 5.88
C LEU A 34 5.68 -11.89 4.89
N GLU A 35 6.29 -11.79 3.72
CA GLU A 35 5.93 -10.78 2.72
C GLU A 35 4.72 -11.22 1.88
N LEU A 36 4.75 -12.45 1.39
CA LEU A 36 3.63 -13.03 0.64
C LEU A 36 2.69 -13.71 1.64
N ASP A 37 1.39 -13.47 1.51
CA ASP A 37 0.41 -14.06 2.40
C ASP A 37 -0.90 -14.40 1.67
N GLU A 38 -1.85 -14.95 2.39
CA GLU A 38 -3.13 -15.39 1.84
C GLU A 38 -3.95 -14.27 1.22
N TRP A 39 -3.78 -13.02 1.70
CA TRP A 39 -4.49 -11.88 1.12
C TRP A 39 -4.10 -11.61 -0.33
N ASP A 40 -2.92 -12.04 -0.74
CA ASP A 40 -2.49 -11.86 -2.12
C ASP A 40 -3.32 -12.68 -3.11
N GLU A 41 -3.97 -13.74 -2.62
CA GLU A 41 -4.85 -14.59 -3.44
C GLU A 41 -6.34 -14.31 -3.19
N ASP A 42 -6.69 -13.45 -2.24
CA ASP A 42 -8.09 -13.14 -1.93
C ASP A 42 -8.65 -12.17 -2.97
N PRO A 43 -9.79 -12.51 -3.61
CA PRO A 43 -10.37 -11.65 -4.65
C PRO A 43 -10.86 -10.29 -4.16
N ARG A 44 -11.00 -10.10 -2.85
CA ARG A 44 -11.40 -8.80 -2.28
C ARG A 44 -10.22 -7.84 -2.16
N THR A 45 -9.00 -8.33 -2.30
CA THR A 45 -7.82 -7.49 -2.21
C THR A 45 -7.67 -6.65 -3.47
N VAL A 46 -7.47 -5.35 -3.29
CA VAL A 46 -7.17 -4.43 -4.39
C VAL A 46 -5.65 -4.31 -4.50
N HIS A 47 -5.11 -4.65 -5.66
CA HIS A 47 -3.68 -4.50 -5.95
C HIS A 47 -3.47 -3.33 -6.91
N ILE A 48 -2.43 -2.54 -6.64
CA ILE A 48 -2.00 -1.46 -7.52
C ILE A 48 -0.60 -1.79 -8.03
N VAL A 49 -0.37 -1.50 -9.32
CA VAL A 49 0.98 -1.52 -9.90
C VAL A 49 1.22 -0.17 -10.57
N VAL A 50 2.41 0.38 -10.38
CA VAL A 50 2.85 1.61 -11.04
C VAL A 50 3.82 1.23 -12.13
N ILE A 51 3.52 1.65 -13.36
CA ILE A 51 4.35 1.38 -14.53
C ILE A 51 4.96 2.70 -15.01
N GLU A 52 6.25 2.73 -15.18
CA GLU A 52 6.94 3.88 -15.77
C GLU A 52 7.71 3.42 -17.01
N SER A 53 7.39 3.99 -18.15
CA SER A 53 8.03 3.65 -19.44
C SER A 53 8.07 2.13 -19.68
N GLY A 54 6.95 1.48 -19.39
CA GLY A 54 6.78 0.04 -19.61
C GLY A 54 7.29 -0.87 -18.50
N SER A 55 7.95 -0.32 -17.47
CA SER A 55 8.52 -1.14 -16.38
C SER A 55 7.78 -0.94 -15.07
N PRO A 56 7.54 -2.01 -14.30
CA PRO A 56 6.91 -1.88 -12.98
C PRO A 56 7.89 -1.26 -11.98
N VAL A 57 7.47 -0.18 -11.34
CA VAL A 57 8.32 0.58 -10.42
C VAL A 57 7.69 0.79 -9.05
N GLY A 58 6.41 0.50 -8.90
CA GLY A 58 5.72 0.64 -7.63
C GLY A 58 4.59 -0.36 -7.47
N ALA A 59 4.18 -0.59 -6.23
CA ALA A 59 3.08 -1.50 -5.91
C ALA A 59 2.45 -1.10 -4.58
N ALA A 60 1.21 -1.54 -4.38
CA ALA A 60 0.51 -1.43 -3.10
C ALA A 60 -0.65 -2.40 -3.10
N ARG A 61 -1.18 -2.68 -1.91
CA ARG A 61 -2.43 -3.44 -1.81
C ARG A 61 -3.33 -2.84 -0.72
N MET A 62 -4.62 -3.12 -0.84
CA MET A 62 -5.61 -2.71 0.14
C MET A 62 -6.51 -3.91 0.42
N ILE A 63 -6.66 -4.27 1.69
CA ILE A 63 -7.41 -5.45 2.10
C ILE A 63 -8.56 -5.07 3.03
N PRO A 64 -9.64 -5.89 3.06
CA PRO A 64 -10.68 -5.70 4.08
C PRO A 64 -10.08 -5.88 5.47
N TYR A 65 -10.46 -5.03 6.42
CA TYR A 65 -9.88 -5.10 7.77
C TYR A 65 -10.94 -5.18 8.87
N GLY A 66 -11.92 -4.34 8.83
CA GLY A 66 -12.99 -4.34 9.82
C GLY A 66 -14.24 -3.77 9.22
N GLU A 67 -15.26 -3.49 10.04
CA GLU A 67 -16.50 -2.91 9.53
C GLU A 67 -16.21 -1.55 8.89
N LYS A 68 -16.60 -1.42 7.62
CA LYS A 68 -16.40 -0.20 6.84
C LYS A 68 -14.94 0.29 6.87
N THR A 69 -13.99 -0.63 7.03
CA THR A 69 -12.57 -0.31 7.17
C THR A 69 -11.75 -1.15 6.21
N MET A 70 -10.82 -0.50 5.53
CA MET A 70 -9.83 -1.16 4.67
C MET A 70 -8.44 -0.88 5.21
N LYS A 71 -7.52 -1.79 4.94
CA LYS A 71 -6.12 -1.62 5.35
C LYS A 71 -5.23 -1.54 4.12
N ILE A 72 -4.48 -0.44 4.00
CA ILE A 72 -3.47 -0.28 2.96
C ILE A 72 -2.16 -0.85 3.48
N GLY A 73 -1.46 -1.59 2.64
CA GLY A 73 -0.15 -2.12 2.97
C GLY A 73 0.64 -2.46 1.73
N ARG A 74 1.82 -3.01 1.96
CA ARG A 74 2.73 -3.41 0.87
C ARG A 74 3.01 -2.28 -0.11
N MET A 75 3.06 -1.04 0.38
CA MET A 75 3.44 0.11 -0.42
C MET A 75 4.94 0.04 -0.71
N ALA A 76 5.29 -0.02 -1.97
CA ALA A 76 6.69 -0.15 -2.39
C ALA A 76 6.94 0.68 -3.64
N VAL A 77 8.08 1.38 -3.65
CA VAL A 77 8.56 2.10 -4.83
C VAL A 77 10.04 1.79 -4.97
N LEU A 78 10.48 1.46 -6.18
CA LEU A 78 11.89 1.15 -6.43
C LEU A 78 12.77 2.38 -6.13
N PRO A 79 14.02 2.17 -5.63
CA PRO A 79 14.87 3.29 -5.19
C PRO A 79 15.03 4.44 -6.18
N GLY A 80 15.21 4.15 -7.44
CA GLY A 80 15.40 5.20 -8.46
C GLY A 80 14.15 6.00 -8.79
N HIS A 81 13.00 5.64 -8.23
CA HIS A 81 11.70 6.24 -8.57
C HIS A 81 11.01 6.87 -7.36
N ARG A 82 11.68 6.93 -6.24
CA ARG A 82 11.16 7.53 -4.99
C ARG A 82 11.20 9.05 -5.03
N ARG A 83 10.44 9.70 -4.13
CA ARG A 83 10.40 11.16 -3.96
C ARG A 83 9.87 11.90 -5.18
N ARG A 84 8.98 11.25 -5.96
CA ARG A 84 8.38 11.82 -7.14
C ARG A 84 6.86 11.89 -7.05
N GLY A 85 6.31 11.75 -5.84
CA GLY A 85 4.87 11.82 -5.61
C GLY A 85 4.11 10.57 -5.98
N LEU A 86 4.76 9.45 -6.31
CA LEU A 86 4.08 8.21 -6.69
C LEU A 86 3.28 7.62 -5.56
N GLY A 87 3.85 7.61 -4.35
CA GLY A 87 3.16 7.10 -3.17
C GLY A 87 1.87 7.86 -2.89
N SER A 88 1.90 9.19 -2.97
CA SER A 88 0.70 10.01 -2.79
C SER A 88 -0.38 9.70 -3.81
N ARG A 89 0.01 9.50 -5.07
CA ARG A 89 -0.94 9.14 -6.13
C ARG A 89 -1.59 7.79 -5.88
N VAL A 90 -0.81 6.81 -5.45
CA VAL A 90 -1.30 5.48 -5.16
C VAL A 90 -2.28 5.51 -3.98
N ILE A 91 -1.92 6.19 -2.90
CA ILE A 91 -2.80 6.34 -1.73
C ILE A 91 -4.10 7.02 -2.14
N GLY A 92 -4.04 8.10 -2.92
CA GLY A 92 -5.23 8.80 -3.39
C GLY A 92 -6.18 7.92 -4.19
N ILE A 93 -5.64 7.06 -5.05
CA ILE A 93 -6.46 6.13 -5.85
C ILE A 93 -7.11 5.09 -4.95
N LEU A 94 -6.36 4.53 -3.99
CA LEU A 94 -6.93 3.55 -3.06
C LEU A 94 -8.01 4.17 -2.18
N GLU A 95 -7.82 5.40 -1.70
CA GLU A 95 -8.85 6.12 -0.94
C GLU A 95 -10.11 6.31 -1.77
N GLU A 96 -9.97 6.70 -3.03
CA GLU A 96 -11.09 6.88 -3.94
C GLU A 96 -11.87 5.60 -4.16
N ILE A 97 -11.17 4.48 -4.36
CA ILE A 97 -11.80 3.17 -4.49
C ILE A 97 -12.58 2.82 -3.22
N ALA A 98 -11.97 3.00 -2.06
CA ALA A 98 -12.60 2.71 -0.78
C ALA A 98 -13.87 3.56 -0.58
N GLU A 99 -13.80 4.85 -0.90
CA GLU A 99 -14.95 5.76 -0.79
C GLU A 99 -16.10 5.32 -1.69
N ARG A 100 -15.81 4.93 -2.94
CA ARG A 100 -16.82 4.46 -3.87
C ARG A 100 -17.50 3.18 -3.39
N GLU A 101 -16.80 2.35 -2.65
CA GLU A 101 -17.34 1.11 -2.12
C GLU A 101 -18.03 1.29 -0.77
N GLY A 102 -18.20 2.52 -0.31
CA GLY A 102 -18.90 2.82 0.93
C GLY A 102 -18.10 2.58 2.20
N GLN A 103 -16.79 2.44 2.07
CA GLN A 103 -15.92 2.33 3.23
C GLN A 103 -15.81 3.69 3.94
N ARG A 104 -15.51 3.68 5.23
CA ARG A 104 -15.44 4.90 6.03
C ARG A 104 -14.05 5.20 6.57
N THR A 105 -13.23 4.17 6.72
CA THR A 105 -11.94 4.31 7.40
C THR A 105 -10.87 3.56 6.65
N ILE A 106 -9.68 4.13 6.58
CA ILE A 106 -8.48 3.41 6.16
C ILE A 106 -7.51 3.39 7.32
N VAL A 107 -6.95 2.21 7.58
CA VAL A 107 -5.83 2.04 8.49
C VAL A 107 -4.62 1.56 7.71
N LEU A 108 -3.45 1.81 8.25
CA LEU A 108 -2.21 1.27 7.73
C LEU A 108 -1.19 1.19 8.86
N ASP A 109 -0.17 0.37 8.65
CA ASP A 109 0.95 0.28 9.58
C ASP A 109 2.15 0.87 8.88
N ALA A 110 2.46 2.13 9.22
CA ALA A 110 3.55 2.87 8.61
C ALA A 110 4.89 2.49 9.24
N GLN A 111 5.91 2.27 8.41
CA GLN A 111 7.26 2.24 8.94
C GLN A 111 7.51 3.62 9.58
N VAL A 112 8.14 3.64 10.75
CA VAL A 112 8.24 4.86 11.56
C VAL A 112 8.88 6.02 10.78
N HIS A 113 9.89 5.73 9.95
CA HIS A 113 10.53 6.78 9.16
C HIS A 113 9.60 7.41 8.11
N ALA A 114 8.50 6.74 7.76
CA ALA A 114 7.53 7.23 6.78
C ALA A 114 6.32 7.92 7.42
N ARG A 115 6.28 8.01 8.76
CA ARG A 115 5.15 8.61 9.48
C ARG A 115 4.79 10.00 8.96
N GLY A 116 5.77 10.87 8.77
CA GLY A 116 5.53 12.23 8.29
C GLY A 116 4.88 12.29 6.92
N PHE A 117 5.23 11.36 6.04
CA PHE A 117 4.62 11.23 4.73
C PHE A 117 3.10 11.00 4.85
N TYR A 118 2.71 10.05 5.70
CA TYR A 118 1.29 9.73 5.89
C TYR A 118 0.54 10.82 6.64
N GLU A 119 1.21 11.50 7.59
CA GLU A 119 0.59 12.63 8.29
C GLU A 119 0.21 13.74 7.31
N ARG A 120 1.05 14.01 6.32
CA ARG A 120 0.75 15.01 5.30
C ARG A 120 -0.45 14.62 4.42
N LEU A 121 -0.78 13.34 4.36
CA LEU A 121 -1.94 12.85 3.62
C LEU A 121 -3.21 12.77 4.49
N GLY A 122 -3.13 13.20 5.74
CA GLY A 122 -4.27 13.25 6.64
C GLY A 122 -4.42 12.06 7.58
N TYR A 123 -3.42 11.19 7.66
CA TYR A 123 -3.43 10.07 8.59
C TYR A 123 -2.93 10.51 9.96
N GLU A 124 -3.52 9.95 11.00
CA GLU A 124 -3.12 10.20 12.37
C GLU A 124 -2.60 8.91 13.00
N ALA A 125 -1.47 9.03 13.72
CA ALA A 125 -0.90 7.89 14.41
C ALA A 125 -1.75 7.54 15.63
N GLU A 126 -1.88 6.23 15.92
CA GLU A 126 -2.58 5.76 17.11
C GLU A 126 -1.80 4.61 17.74
N GLY A 127 -1.80 4.60 19.07
CA GLY A 127 -1.10 3.56 19.82
C GLY A 127 0.40 3.74 19.85
N GLU A 128 1.09 2.68 20.23
CA GLU A 128 2.54 2.68 20.38
C GLU A 128 3.22 2.07 19.17
N GLU A 129 4.49 2.39 18.99
CA GLU A 129 5.31 1.74 17.99
C GLU A 129 5.45 0.26 18.27
N PHE A 130 5.55 -0.54 17.23
CA PHE A 130 5.72 -1.99 17.34
C PHE A 130 6.67 -2.48 16.24
N ILE A 131 7.20 -3.68 16.43
CA ILE A 131 8.10 -4.28 15.45
C ILE A 131 7.31 -5.24 14.56
N ASP A 132 7.44 -5.07 13.25
CA ASP A 132 6.86 -5.98 12.27
C ASP A 132 7.93 -6.32 11.26
N ALA A 133 8.20 -7.62 11.07
CA ALA A 133 9.27 -8.12 10.21
C ALA A 133 10.62 -7.46 10.53
N GLY A 134 10.89 -7.20 11.82
CA GLY A 134 12.13 -6.59 12.27
C GLY A 134 12.22 -5.09 12.09
N ILE A 135 11.17 -4.43 11.62
CA ILE A 135 11.17 -2.99 11.33
C ILE A 135 10.16 -2.28 12.23
N PRO A 136 10.55 -1.13 12.86
CA PRO A 136 9.62 -0.35 13.66
C PRO A 136 8.48 0.24 12.83
N HIS A 137 7.25 0.04 13.30
CA HIS A 137 6.02 0.53 12.65
C HIS A 137 5.15 1.27 13.66
N ILE A 138 4.19 2.05 13.11
CA ILE A 138 3.14 2.66 13.92
C ILE A 138 1.82 2.59 13.14
N ARG A 139 0.73 2.24 13.85
CA ARG A 139 -0.60 2.23 13.25
C ARG A 139 -1.05 3.67 12.97
N MET A 140 -1.60 3.89 11.76
CA MET A 140 -2.17 5.18 11.39
C MET A 140 -3.56 4.99 10.82
N ARG A 141 -4.39 6.02 10.95
CA ARG A 141 -5.82 5.97 10.60
C ARG A 141 -6.25 7.26 9.92
N LYS A 142 -7.15 7.12 8.94
CA LYS A 142 -7.79 8.26 8.29
C LYS A 142 -9.27 7.96 8.07
N GLU A 143 -10.12 8.91 8.46
CA GLU A 143 -11.55 8.83 8.15
C GLU A 143 -11.79 9.37 6.75
N LEU A 144 -12.53 8.60 5.95
CA LEU A 144 -12.83 8.96 4.57
C LEU A 144 -14.07 9.84 4.49
N ARG A 145 -14.26 10.48 3.35
CA ARG A 145 -15.47 11.27 3.11
C ARG A 145 -16.67 10.36 2.99
N ALA A 146 -17.79 10.77 3.60
CA ALA A 146 -19.03 10.06 3.44
C ALA A 146 -19.52 10.19 2.00
N GLN A 147 -19.96 9.06 1.42
CA GLN A 147 -20.62 9.08 0.12
C GLN A 147 -22.05 9.62 0.26
N ARG A 148 -22.47 10.42 -0.68
CA ARG A 148 -23.81 10.98 -0.72
C ARG A 148 -24.69 10.22 -1.70
#